data_eab5101b63831f05effc98e49fd67d43
#
_entry.id   eab5101b63831f05effc98e49fd67d43
#
_cell.length_a   1.000
_cell.length_b   1.000
_cell.length_c   1.000
_cell.angle_alpha   90.00
_cell.angle_beta   90.00
_cell.angle_gamma   90.00
#
_symmetry.space_group_name_H-M   'P 1'
#
loop_
_entity.id
_entity.type
_entity.pdbx_description
1 polymer ?
#
loop_
_entity_poly.entity_id
_entity_poly.type
_entity_poly.pdbx_seq_one_letter_code
_entity_poly.pdbx_strand_id
1 'polypeptide(L)'
;RAAASILTGMTATFPLPLPDLAVRTLGGAVVWANDETFAEKENLVKPGKPDYQSATFGHKGQIYDGWETRRRREDGYDEAIVRLGAPGVIRTIIVDTAWFTGNYPPRISVEAASVDGFPSAQELYENAEWKTIVAVSPVQGDSENRFDVTSDERWTHVKLSIYPDGGVARLRVLGRGRPDPGFAAAGPFDLAALENGG
;
A
#
# COMPACT_ATOMS: atom_id res chain seq x y z
N ARG A 1 -25.50 -9.74 -55.22
CA ARG A 1 -24.33 -9.09 -54.56
C ARG A 1 -24.84 -8.54 -53.25
N ALA A 2 -24.58 -9.27 -52.15
CA ALA A 2 -24.89 -8.85 -50.79
C ALA A 2 -23.69 -8.05 -50.25
N ALA A 3 -23.95 -6.83 -49.83
CA ALA A 3 -22.98 -6.01 -49.14
C ALA A 3 -22.90 -6.47 -47.66
N ALA A 4 -21.74 -6.98 -47.29
CA ALA A 4 -21.44 -7.26 -45.88
C ALA A 4 -21.20 -5.91 -45.17
N SER A 5 -22.09 -5.57 -44.27
CA SER A 5 -21.92 -4.43 -43.35
C SER A 5 -20.93 -4.85 -42.25
N ILE A 6 -19.76 -4.26 -42.25
CA ILE A 6 -18.76 -4.43 -41.19
C ILE A 6 -19.23 -3.56 -40.03
N LEU A 7 -19.79 -4.21 -39.00
CA LEU A 7 -20.00 -3.65 -37.67
C LEU A 7 -18.62 -3.43 -37.03
N THR A 8 -18.11 -2.21 -37.18
CA THR A 8 -16.96 -1.76 -36.40
C THR A 8 -17.43 -1.60 -34.93
N GLY A 9 -17.28 -2.65 -34.14
CA GLY A 9 -17.56 -2.60 -32.72
C GLY A 9 -16.59 -1.65 -32.06
N MET A 10 -17.06 -0.48 -31.63
CA MET A 10 -16.40 0.33 -30.63
C MET A 10 -16.42 -0.44 -29.32
N THR A 11 -15.35 -1.16 -29.04
CA THR A 11 -15.07 -1.63 -27.67
C THR A 11 -14.79 -0.39 -26.83
N ALA A 12 -15.82 0.10 -26.13
CA ALA A 12 -15.63 1.04 -25.05
C ALA A 12 -14.77 0.34 -24.01
N THR A 13 -13.46 0.56 -24.04
CA THR A 13 -12.54 0.16 -22.98
C THR A 13 -12.84 1.05 -21.79
N PHE A 14 -13.73 0.61 -20.91
CA PHE A 14 -13.81 1.17 -19.56
C PHE A 14 -12.50 0.78 -18.89
N PRO A 15 -11.63 1.73 -18.51
CA PRO A 15 -10.44 1.38 -17.77
C PRO A 15 -10.90 0.75 -16.45
N LEU A 16 -10.62 -0.54 -16.28
CA LEU A 16 -10.86 -1.18 -14.99
C LEU A 16 -10.07 -0.43 -13.91
N PRO A 17 -10.65 -0.21 -12.74
CA PRO A 17 -9.93 0.40 -11.64
C PRO A 17 -8.70 -0.45 -11.33
N LEU A 18 -7.56 0.20 -11.09
CA LEU A 18 -6.33 -0.50 -10.72
C LEU A 18 -6.54 -1.23 -9.38
N PRO A 19 -6.14 -2.51 -9.29
CA PRO A 19 -6.19 -3.24 -8.02
C PRO A 19 -5.24 -2.62 -6.99
N ASP A 20 -5.58 -2.80 -5.71
CA ASP A 20 -4.70 -2.48 -4.59
C ASP A 20 -3.75 -3.66 -4.35
N LEU A 21 -2.50 -3.48 -4.73
CA LEU A 21 -1.46 -4.51 -4.63
C LEU A 21 -1.05 -4.83 -3.18
N ALA A 22 -1.36 -3.92 -2.24
CA ALA A 22 -1.00 -4.07 -0.83
C ALA A 22 -2.12 -4.68 0.03
N VAL A 23 -3.33 -4.85 -0.54
CA VAL A 23 -4.46 -5.30 0.27
C VAL A 23 -4.27 -6.72 0.81
N ARG A 24 -4.67 -6.93 2.07
CA ARG A 24 -4.53 -8.22 2.77
C ARG A 24 -5.18 -9.38 2.03
N THR A 25 -6.30 -9.16 1.36
CA THR A 25 -7.00 -10.21 0.59
C THR A 25 -6.21 -10.74 -0.60
N LEU A 26 -5.22 -9.99 -1.09
CA LEU A 26 -4.23 -10.44 -2.07
C LEU A 26 -2.94 -10.98 -1.42
N GLY A 27 -2.88 -11.09 -0.09
CA GLY A 27 -1.67 -11.54 0.62
C GLY A 27 -0.74 -10.40 1.05
N GLY A 28 -1.15 -9.13 0.92
CA GLY A 28 -0.41 -8.00 1.44
C GLY A 28 -0.31 -8.04 2.97
N ALA A 29 0.83 -7.60 3.51
CA ALA A 29 1.09 -7.64 4.94
C ALA A 29 2.03 -6.50 5.37
N VAL A 30 1.80 -5.95 6.55
CA VAL A 30 2.75 -5.00 7.16
C VAL A 30 3.81 -5.77 7.91
N VAL A 31 4.96 -5.96 7.30
CA VAL A 31 6.02 -6.82 7.83
C VAL A 31 6.81 -6.16 8.96
N TRP A 32 6.79 -4.85 9.05
CA TRP A 32 7.48 -4.11 10.10
C TRP A 32 6.89 -2.71 10.32
N ALA A 33 6.96 -2.21 11.55
CA ALA A 33 6.80 -0.80 11.91
C ALA A 33 7.64 -0.52 13.15
N ASN A 34 8.17 0.69 13.27
CA ASN A 34 8.97 1.08 14.43
C ASN A 34 8.11 1.41 15.66
N ASP A 35 6.85 1.79 15.46
CA ASP A 35 5.89 2.04 16.54
C ASP A 35 4.46 1.67 16.09
N GLU A 36 3.69 1.07 16.99
CA GLU A 36 2.26 0.76 16.84
C GLU A 36 1.54 0.85 18.20
N THR A 37 1.95 1.84 19.00
CA THR A 37 1.51 1.94 20.39
C THR A 37 0.01 2.10 20.52
N PHE A 38 -0.63 2.96 19.75
CA PHE A 38 -2.06 3.24 19.87
C PHE A 38 -2.93 2.38 18.96
N ALA A 39 -2.47 2.08 17.73
CA ALA A 39 -3.22 1.20 16.84
C ALA A 39 -2.27 0.41 15.93
N GLU A 40 -2.67 -0.82 15.64
CA GLU A 40 -1.83 -1.83 15.02
C GLU A 40 -1.54 -1.52 13.54
N LYS A 41 -0.30 -1.71 13.13
CA LYS A 41 0.18 -1.50 11.75
C LYS A 41 -0.60 -2.29 10.70
N GLU A 42 -1.09 -3.48 11.05
CA GLU A 42 -1.83 -4.35 10.14
C GLU A 42 -3.13 -3.73 9.61
N ASN A 43 -3.65 -2.70 10.27
CA ASN A 43 -4.82 -1.97 9.81
C ASN A 43 -4.57 -1.23 8.49
N LEU A 44 -3.31 -0.87 8.17
CA LEU A 44 -2.95 -0.19 6.92
C LEU A 44 -3.40 -0.94 5.67
N VAL A 45 -3.39 -2.28 5.70
CA VAL A 45 -3.68 -3.14 4.54
C VAL A 45 -5.02 -3.86 4.61
N LYS A 46 -5.87 -3.51 5.59
CA LYS A 46 -7.24 -4.04 5.65
C LYS A 46 -8.04 -3.71 4.38
N PRO A 47 -8.87 -4.63 3.88
CA PRO A 47 -9.81 -4.32 2.81
C PRO A 47 -10.89 -3.35 3.30
N GLY A 48 -11.52 -2.66 2.35
CA GLY A 48 -12.63 -1.75 2.65
C GLY A 48 -12.22 -0.39 3.22
N LYS A 49 -13.22 0.42 3.45
CA LYS A 49 -13.05 1.75 4.05
C LYS A 49 -12.82 1.62 5.56
N PRO A 50 -12.09 2.59 6.16
CA PRO A 50 -11.96 2.67 7.60
C PRO A 50 -13.33 2.86 8.28
N ASP A 51 -13.54 2.18 9.40
CA ASP A 51 -14.76 2.29 10.19
C ASP A 51 -14.52 3.16 11.43
N TYR A 52 -15.53 3.97 11.79
CA TYR A 52 -15.49 4.79 12.98
C TYR A 52 -16.30 4.16 14.11
N GLN A 53 -15.62 3.75 15.16
CA GLN A 53 -16.24 3.22 16.37
C GLN A 53 -16.12 4.25 17.49
N SER A 54 -17.10 5.16 17.61
CA SER A 54 -17.09 6.17 18.67
C SER A 54 -17.13 5.52 20.06
N ALA A 55 -16.33 6.06 20.98
CA ALA A 55 -16.29 5.64 22.38
C ALA A 55 -16.04 4.13 22.62
N THR A 56 -15.43 3.44 21.67
CA THR A 56 -15.01 2.05 21.85
C THR A 56 -13.57 2.02 22.32
N PHE A 57 -13.32 1.37 23.47
CA PHE A 57 -12.00 1.31 24.09
C PHE A 57 -11.51 -0.13 24.16
N GLY A 58 -10.27 -0.34 23.75
CA GLY A 58 -9.54 -1.60 23.91
C GLY A 58 -8.43 -1.47 24.93
N HIS A 59 -7.56 -2.46 24.98
CA HIS A 59 -6.42 -2.49 25.91
C HIS A 59 -5.36 -1.38 25.65
N LYS A 60 -5.38 -0.78 24.45
CA LYS A 60 -4.49 0.33 24.06
C LYS A 60 -5.16 1.72 24.16
N GLY A 61 -6.39 1.82 24.65
CA GLY A 61 -7.17 3.05 24.71
C GLY A 61 -8.32 3.05 23.68
N GLN A 62 -8.67 4.22 23.14
CA GLN A 62 -9.72 4.32 22.11
C GLN A 62 -9.29 3.56 20.86
N ILE A 63 -10.20 2.76 20.31
CA ILE A 63 -9.95 1.99 19.10
C ILE A 63 -10.06 2.90 17.88
N TYR A 64 -8.96 2.99 17.13
CA TYR A 64 -8.94 3.58 15.80
C TYR A 64 -8.73 2.49 14.76
N ASP A 65 -9.50 2.52 13.69
CA ASP A 65 -9.33 1.60 12.56
C ASP A 65 -8.26 2.13 11.59
N GLY A 66 -7.01 2.05 12.05
CA GLY A 66 -5.82 2.52 11.35
C GLY A 66 -4.57 2.14 12.11
N TRP A 67 -3.42 2.52 11.59
CA TRP A 67 -2.13 2.48 12.26
C TRP A 67 -1.90 3.81 12.97
N GLU A 68 -1.58 3.80 14.27
CA GLU A 68 -1.33 5.02 15.03
C GLU A 68 -0.15 4.84 15.97
N THR A 69 0.81 5.74 15.84
CA THR A 69 2.03 5.79 16.62
C THR A 69 1.88 6.72 17.82
N ARG A 70 2.74 6.57 18.81
CA ARG A 70 2.83 7.50 19.93
C ARG A 70 3.38 8.85 19.47
N ARG A 71 3.01 9.91 20.16
CA ARG A 71 3.59 11.23 19.92
C ARG A 71 5.08 11.23 20.22
N ARG A 72 5.89 11.52 19.20
CA ARG A 72 7.34 11.68 19.34
C ARG A 72 7.68 12.94 20.14
N ARG A 73 8.65 12.77 21.04
CA ARG A 73 9.21 13.88 21.84
C ARG A 73 10.68 14.14 21.53
N GLU A 74 11.23 13.41 20.61
CA GLU A 74 12.60 13.43 20.10
C GLU A 74 12.57 13.52 18.58
N ASP A 75 13.66 14.00 17.98
CA ASP A 75 13.78 14.12 16.55
C ASP A 75 13.64 12.75 15.87
N GLY A 76 13.03 12.74 14.69
CA GLY A 76 12.84 11.53 13.91
C GLY A 76 11.45 11.45 13.30
N TYR A 77 11.09 10.25 12.86
CA TYR A 77 9.83 9.95 12.20
C TYR A 77 9.48 8.47 12.40
N ASP A 78 8.25 8.12 12.10
CA ASP A 78 7.79 6.75 12.20
C ASP A 78 7.60 6.13 10.82
N GLU A 79 7.80 4.81 10.74
CA GLU A 79 7.83 4.08 9.48
C GLU A 79 7.13 2.74 9.59
N ALA A 80 6.54 2.31 8.46
CA ALA A 80 6.02 0.96 8.30
C ALA A 80 6.43 0.39 6.94
N ILE A 81 6.82 -0.88 6.91
CA ILE A 81 7.16 -1.61 5.69
C ILE A 81 6.02 -2.57 5.35
N VAL A 82 5.52 -2.47 4.14
CA VAL A 82 4.45 -3.30 3.60
C VAL A 82 5.00 -4.16 2.48
N ARG A 83 4.85 -5.48 2.61
CA ARG A 83 5.03 -6.42 1.51
C ARG A 83 3.76 -6.40 0.65
N LEU A 84 3.91 -6.23 -0.64
CA LEU A 84 2.80 -6.33 -1.58
C LEU A 84 2.31 -7.78 -1.69
N GLY A 85 1.02 -7.98 -1.75
CA GLY A 85 0.41 -9.29 -2.02
C GLY A 85 0.62 -9.72 -3.47
N ALA A 86 0.59 -8.74 -4.38
CA ALA A 86 0.95 -8.93 -5.77
C ALA A 86 2.08 -7.95 -6.13
N PRO A 87 3.31 -8.44 -6.40
CA PRO A 87 4.36 -7.60 -6.93
C PRO A 87 3.96 -6.96 -8.26
N GLY A 88 4.32 -5.71 -8.47
CA GLY A 88 3.87 -5.02 -9.68
C GLY A 88 4.39 -3.62 -9.87
N VAL A 89 3.86 -2.97 -10.92
CA VAL A 89 4.15 -1.59 -11.26
C VAL A 89 3.12 -0.70 -10.58
N ILE A 90 3.59 0.14 -9.65
CA ILE A 90 2.74 1.06 -8.88
C ILE A 90 2.41 2.28 -9.74
N ARG A 91 1.16 2.73 -9.69
CA ARG A 91 0.67 3.92 -10.41
C ARG A 91 0.13 5.00 -9.49
N THR A 92 -0.45 4.62 -8.37
CA THR A 92 -0.99 5.58 -7.40
C THR A 92 -0.79 5.06 -5.99
N ILE A 93 -0.35 5.91 -5.11
CA ILE A 93 -0.38 5.69 -3.65
C ILE A 93 -1.54 6.51 -3.08
N ILE A 94 -2.32 5.91 -2.19
CA ILE A 94 -3.32 6.63 -1.40
C ILE A 94 -2.96 6.45 0.08
N VAL A 95 -2.73 7.56 0.75
CA VAL A 95 -2.60 7.61 2.21
C VAL A 95 -3.93 8.14 2.75
N ASP A 96 -4.75 7.24 3.26
CA ASP A 96 -6.06 7.55 3.82
C ASP A 96 -5.91 7.85 5.31
N THR A 97 -6.30 9.06 5.70
CA THR A 97 -6.28 9.55 7.08
C THR A 97 -7.69 9.67 7.67
N ALA A 98 -8.66 8.94 7.12
CA ALA A 98 -10.05 8.97 7.58
C ALA A 98 -10.13 8.81 9.10
N TRP A 99 -10.93 9.67 9.75
CA TRP A 99 -11.15 9.77 11.19
C TRP A 99 -9.97 10.31 12.02
N PHE A 100 -8.78 10.47 11.44
CA PHE A 100 -7.65 11.15 12.06
C PHE A 100 -7.73 12.65 11.76
N THR A 101 -8.47 13.40 12.57
CA THR A 101 -8.74 14.82 12.35
C THR A 101 -7.69 15.75 12.95
N GLY A 102 -7.06 15.33 14.06
CA GLY A 102 -6.06 16.15 14.77
C GLY A 102 -4.73 15.44 15.02
N ASN A 103 -4.69 14.14 14.82
CA ASN A 103 -3.56 13.26 15.08
C ASN A 103 -3.04 12.56 13.80
N TYR A 104 -3.37 13.07 12.63
CA TYR A 104 -2.77 12.64 11.37
C TYR A 104 -1.35 13.21 11.22
N PRO A 105 -0.45 12.55 10.48
CA PRO A 105 0.89 13.08 10.24
C PRO A 105 0.82 14.30 9.31
N PRO A 106 1.51 15.41 9.61
CA PRO A 106 1.53 16.58 8.72
C PRO A 106 2.11 16.31 7.34
N ARG A 107 3.05 15.35 7.23
CA ARG A 107 3.74 14.98 5.98
C ARG A 107 4.04 13.50 5.96
N ILE A 108 4.14 12.97 4.75
CA ILE A 108 4.54 11.58 4.49
C ILE A 108 5.57 11.50 3.37
N SER A 109 6.25 10.39 3.26
CA SER A 109 6.93 9.95 2.03
C SER A 109 6.72 8.45 1.83
N VAL A 110 6.91 7.99 0.58
CA VAL A 110 6.87 6.57 0.27
C VAL A 110 8.07 6.19 -0.56
N GLU A 111 8.74 5.13 -0.13
CA GLU A 111 9.81 4.48 -0.87
C GLU A 111 9.35 3.08 -1.29
N ALA A 112 9.95 2.53 -2.34
CA ALA A 112 9.68 1.18 -2.81
C ALA A 112 10.99 0.42 -3.03
N ALA A 113 10.91 -0.90 -2.86
CA ALA A 113 12.03 -1.81 -3.10
C ALA A 113 11.57 -3.06 -3.84
N SER A 114 12.47 -3.64 -4.63
CA SER A 114 12.29 -4.94 -5.29
C SER A 114 13.23 -5.93 -4.64
N VAL A 115 12.68 -6.81 -3.79
CA VAL A 115 13.44 -7.81 -3.04
C VAL A 115 12.77 -9.15 -3.25
N ASP A 116 13.51 -10.12 -3.77
CA ASP A 116 13.00 -11.45 -4.04
C ASP A 116 12.92 -12.30 -2.76
N GLY A 117 12.01 -13.27 -2.78
CA GLY A 117 11.81 -14.20 -1.67
C GLY A 117 11.06 -13.58 -0.49
N PHE A 118 11.36 -14.08 0.71
CA PHE A 118 10.72 -13.66 1.96
C PHE A 118 11.78 -13.24 2.99
N PRO A 119 12.45 -12.10 2.77
CA PRO A 119 13.44 -11.60 3.71
C PRO A 119 12.79 -11.27 5.05
N SER A 120 13.57 -11.35 6.13
CA SER A 120 13.14 -10.88 7.43
C SER A 120 12.93 -9.37 7.43
N ALA A 121 12.14 -8.87 8.37
CA ALA A 121 11.92 -7.42 8.53
C ALA A 121 13.23 -6.65 8.74
N GLN A 122 14.18 -7.22 9.45
CA GLN A 122 15.49 -6.62 9.69
C GLN A 122 16.32 -6.54 8.39
N GLU A 123 16.36 -7.62 7.61
CA GLU A 123 17.05 -7.63 6.32
C GLU A 123 16.47 -6.59 5.35
N LEU A 124 15.15 -6.45 5.32
CA LEU A 124 14.49 -5.42 4.51
C LEU A 124 14.88 -4.02 4.96
N TYR A 125 14.85 -3.76 6.27
CA TYR A 125 15.14 -2.45 6.82
C TYR A 125 16.61 -2.04 6.56
N GLU A 126 17.55 -2.96 6.79
CA GLU A 126 18.98 -2.69 6.73
C GLU A 126 19.59 -2.75 5.32
N ASN A 127 19.09 -3.66 4.47
CA ASN A 127 19.79 -4.03 3.23
C ASN A 127 19.02 -3.78 1.94
N ALA A 128 17.71 -3.48 2.00
CA ALA A 128 16.95 -3.25 0.77
C ALA A 128 17.34 -1.90 0.12
N GLU A 129 17.45 -1.91 -1.20
CA GLU A 129 17.66 -0.68 -1.98
C GLU A 129 16.33 0.07 -2.12
N TRP A 130 16.06 0.98 -1.20
CA TRP A 130 14.86 1.79 -1.21
C TRP A 130 14.99 2.95 -2.20
N LYS A 131 13.98 3.11 -3.08
CA LYS A 131 13.87 4.23 -4.03
C LYS A 131 12.64 5.05 -3.69
N THR A 132 12.79 6.36 -3.58
CA THR A 132 11.67 7.27 -3.34
C THR A 132 10.72 7.27 -4.53
N ILE A 133 9.46 6.92 -4.30
CA ILE A 133 8.36 6.97 -5.29
C ILE A 133 7.35 8.08 -4.99
N VAL A 134 7.28 8.53 -3.73
CA VAL A 134 6.58 9.75 -3.30
C VAL A 134 7.53 10.53 -2.40
N ALA A 135 7.96 11.70 -2.86
CA ALA A 135 8.80 12.60 -2.05
C ALA A 135 8.03 13.10 -0.82
N VAL A 136 8.75 13.65 0.17
CA VAL A 136 8.10 14.22 1.37
C VAL A 136 7.05 15.23 0.95
N SER A 137 5.80 14.93 1.25
CA SER A 137 4.62 15.67 0.79
C SER A 137 3.65 15.93 1.96
N PRO A 138 2.97 17.07 1.98
CA PRO A 138 1.94 17.34 2.97
C PRO A 138 0.72 16.44 2.73
N VAL A 139 0.02 16.10 3.82
CA VAL A 139 -1.28 15.42 3.77
C VAL A 139 -2.32 16.17 4.59
N GLN A 140 -3.58 15.90 4.29
CA GLN A 140 -4.73 16.42 5.02
C GLN A 140 -5.27 15.33 5.95
N GLY A 141 -5.79 15.72 7.10
CA GLY A 141 -6.54 14.84 7.97
C GLY A 141 -7.92 14.50 7.41
N ASP A 142 -8.47 13.38 7.83
CA ASP A 142 -9.79 12.90 7.44
C ASP A 142 -10.02 12.90 5.91
N SER A 143 -9.02 12.42 5.16
CA SER A 143 -8.97 12.55 3.70
C SER A 143 -8.21 11.42 3.02
N GLU A 144 -8.60 11.10 1.78
CA GLU A 144 -7.78 10.28 0.87
C GLU A 144 -6.74 11.18 0.19
N ASN A 145 -5.49 11.08 0.60
CA ASN A 145 -4.37 11.80 0.00
C ASN A 145 -3.76 10.95 -1.12
N ARG A 146 -3.88 11.41 -2.37
CA ARG A 146 -3.48 10.65 -3.57
C ARG A 146 -2.20 11.19 -4.17
N PHE A 147 -1.31 10.29 -4.56
CA PHE A 147 -0.01 10.58 -5.16
C PHE A 147 0.20 9.72 -6.39
N ASP A 148 0.45 10.33 -7.54
CA ASP A 148 0.77 9.61 -8.76
C ASP A 148 2.22 9.14 -8.76
N VAL A 149 2.44 7.92 -9.26
CA VAL A 149 3.76 7.30 -9.39
C VAL A 149 4.06 7.04 -10.85
N THR A 150 5.16 7.59 -11.34
CA THR A 150 5.55 7.51 -12.75
C THR A 150 6.56 6.40 -13.06
N SER A 151 7.10 5.71 -12.04
CA SER A 151 8.04 4.60 -12.23
C SER A 151 7.38 3.41 -12.93
N ASP A 152 8.08 2.81 -13.89
CA ASP A 152 7.69 1.56 -14.55
C ASP A 152 8.40 0.33 -13.95
N GLU A 153 9.13 0.51 -12.87
CA GLU A 153 9.81 -0.58 -12.17
C GLU A 153 8.80 -1.48 -11.47
N ARG A 154 9.14 -2.76 -11.36
CA ARG A 154 8.40 -3.74 -10.57
C ARG A 154 8.84 -3.67 -9.12
N TRP A 155 7.87 -3.55 -8.22
CA TRP A 155 8.12 -3.46 -6.79
C TRP A 155 7.51 -4.64 -6.05
N THR A 156 8.13 -5.02 -4.94
CA THR A 156 7.66 -6.07 -4.04
C THR A 156 7.29 -5.53 -2.66
N HIS A 157 7.89 -4.41 -2.27
CA HIS A 157 7.70 -3.77 -0.97
C HIS A 157 7.55 -2.26 -1.11
N VAL A 158 6.80 -1.67 -0.19
CA VAL A 158 6.75 -0.22 0.01
C VAL A 158 7.02 0.12 1.47
N LYS A 159 7.65 1.27 1.71
CA LYS A 159 7.90 1.81 3.04
C LYS A 159 7.22 3.17 3.15
N LEU A 160 6.26 3.27 4.04
CA LEU A 160 5.58 4.53 4.38
C LEU A 160 6.32 5.16 5.56
N SER A 161 6.78 6.40 5.39
CA SER A 161 7.31 7.23 6.47
C SER A 161 6.33 8.35 6.78
N ILE A 162 6.06 8.58 8.06
CA ILE A 162 5.18 9.64 8.57
C ILE A 162 5.97 10.60 9.45
N TYR A 163 5.77 11.91 9.27
CA TYR A 163 6.59 12.95 9.89
C TYR A 163 5.78 13.90 10.76
N PRO A 164 6.08 14.00 12.09
CA PRO A 164 7.01 13.15 12.85
C PRO A 164 6.35 11.84 13.29
N ASP A 165 5.05 11.83 13.52
CA ASP A 165 4.20 10.77 14.06
C ASP A 165 2.75 10.98 13.63
N GLY A 166 1.85 10.06 13.98
CA GLY A 166 0.42 10.24 13.79
C GLY A 166 -0.31 8.96 13.41
N GLY A 167 -1.53 9.14 12.89
CA GLY A 167 -2.41 8.07 12.47
C GLY A 167 -2.68 8.06 10.98
N VAL A 168 -2.67 6.87 10.40
CA VAL A 168 -3.04 6.58 9.01
C VAL A 168 -4.01 5.42 8.99
N ALA A 169 -5.19 5.65 8.45
CA ALA A 169 -6.24 4.64 8.42
C ALA A 169 -5.92 3.50 7.44
N ARG A 170 -5.53 3.85 6.20
CA ARG A 170 -5.18 2.86 5.16
C ARG A 170 -4.03 3.37 4.28
N LEU A 171 -3.23 2.43 3.82
CA LEU A 171 -2.31 2.63 2.71
C LEU A 171 -2.82 1.80 1.53
N ARG A 172 -3.12 2.45 0.39
CA ARG A 172 -3.49 1.77 -0.84
C ARG A 172 -2.37 1.94 -1.87
N VAL A 173 -2.02 0.84 -2.51
CA VAL A 173 -0.96 0.78 -3.52
C VAL A 173 -1.60 0.31 -4.83
N LEU A 174 -2.12 1.27 -5.59
CA LEU A 174 -2.83 0.95 -6.82
C LEU A 174 -1.84 0.74 -7.96
N GLY A 175 -1.96 -0.38 -8.64
CA GLY A 175 -1.01 -0.71 -9.70
C GLY A 175 -1.42 -1.90 -10.54
N ARG A 176 -0.50 -2.34 -11.38
CA ARG A 176 -0.67 -3.53 -12.22
C ARG A 176 0.25 -4.62 -11.71
N GLY A 177 -0.31 -5.76 -11.34
CA GLY A 177 0.46 -6.95 -11.01
C GLY A 177 1.41 -7.30 -12.15
N ARG A 178 2.65 -7.61 -11.80
CA ARG A 178 3.68 -8.03 -12.74
C ARG A 178 4.44 -9.20 -12.14
N PRO A 179 4.16 -10.44 -12.57
CA PRO A 179 4.85 -11.62 -12.08
C PRO A 179 6.36 -11.51 -12.26
N ASP A 180 7.11 -12.26 -11.47
CA ASP A 180 8.55 -12.36 -11.65
C ASP A 180 8.84 -12.97 -13.04
N PRO A 181 9.72 -12.35 -13.85
CA PRO A 181 10.13 -12.91 -15.13
C PRO A 181 10.73 -14.31 -15.02
N GLY A 182 11.37 -14.65 -13.92
CA GLY A 182 11.89 -15.97 -13.62
C GLY A 182 10.80 -17.03 -13.51
N PHE A 183 9.62 -16.69 -12.98
CA PHE A 183 8.48 -17.59 -12.92
C PHE A 183 7.94 -17.95 -14.31
N ALA A 184 7.86 -16.99 -15.21
CA ALA A 184 7.40 -17.24 -16.58
C ALA A 184 8.35 -18.16 -17.37
N ALA A 185 9.63 -18.20 -17.00
CA ALA A 185 10.64 -19.07 -17.63
C ALA A 185 10.67 -20.48 -17.03
N ALA A 186 10.09 -20.71 -15.86
CA ALA A 186 10.17 -21.97 -15.12
C ALA A 186 9.17 -23.07 -15.61
N GLY A 187 8.28 -22.77 -16.56
CA GLY A 187 7.30 -23.70 -17.10
C GLY A 187 5.85 -23.34 -16.74
N PRO A 188 4.90 -24.27 -16.88
CA PRO A 188 3.50 -24.02 -16.55
C PRO A 188 3.35 -23.67 -15.06
N PHE A 189 2.65 -22.59 -14.76
CA PHE A 189 2.34 -22.17 -13.39
C PHE A 189 0.83 -21.94 -13.24
N ASP A 190 0.34 -22.11 -12.03
CA ASP A 190 -1.07 -21.90 -11.71
C ASP A 190 -1.36 -20.40 -11.64
N LEU A 191 -2.13 -19.91 -12.62
CA LEU A 191 -2.56 -18.51 -12.70
C LEU A 191 -3.57 -18.12 -11.61
N ALA A 192 -4.23 -19.11 -11.00
CA ALA A 192 -5.19 -18.88 -9.93
C ALA A 192 -4.53 -18.90 -8.54
N ALA A 193 -3.27 -19.31 -8.46
CA ALA A 193 -2.52 -19.28 -7.20
C ALA A 193 -2.21 -17.83 -6.78
N LEU A 194 -2.49 -17.52 -5.53
CA LEU A 194 -2.35 -16.18 -4.97
C LEU A 194 -0.91 -15.64 -5.10
N GLU A 195 0.07 -16.53 -4.89
CA GLU A 195 1.50 -16.22 -5.01
C GLU A 195 1.93 -15.86 -6.44
N ASN A 196 1.12 -16.19 -7.44
CA ASN A 196 1.32 -15.84 -8.84
C ASN A 196 0.51 -14.62 -9.28
N GLY A 197 -0.23 -14.00 -8.37
CA GLY A 197 -1.05 -12.81 -8.62
C GLY A 197 -2.44 -13.15 -9.17
N GLY A 198 -2.94 -14.35 -8.88
CA GLY A 198 -4.30 -14.79 -9.22
C GLY A 198 -5.37 -14.26 -8.28
#